data_6f1f0ec5217294db5f9b7a5fee63484b
#
_entry.id   6f1f0ec5217294db5f9b7a5fee63484b
#
_cell.length_a   1.000
_cell.length_b   1.000
_cell.length_c   1.000
_cell.angle_alpha   90.00
_cell.angle_beta   90.00
_cell.angle_gamma   90.00
#
_symmetry.space_group_name_H-M   'P 1'
#
loop_
_entity.id
_entity.type
_entity.pdbx_description
1 polymer ?
#
loop_
_entity_poly.entity_id
_entity_poly.type
_entity_poly.pdbx_seq_one_letter_code
_entity_poly.pdbx_strand_id
1 'polypeptide(L)'
;MRRFAAIPAHPQKQYTRRWRLYHFCGFYYPIREVIPIAIYHWNIGIVSRGKGKSAVAAAAYRSGEKLTNEWDGMTHDYTRKGGVVHTEIMLPPHAPPSFSDRATLWNSVELYEKAGNAQLAREIDAALPIELSREEQIRLVREYCSSQFVSKGMCVDFAIHDTDSGNPHCHIM
;
A
#
# COMPACT_ATOMS: atom_id res chain seq x y z
N MET A 1 63.75 -21.63 7.66
CA MET A 1 63.08 -20.34 7.91
C MET A 1 62.37 -19.88 6.65
N ARG A 2 61.04 -20.04 6.58
CA ARG A 2 60.25 -19.59 5.41
C ARG A 2 59.69 -18.19 5.76
N ARG A 3 60.05 -17.20 4.94
CA ARG A 3 59.60 -15.82 5.01
C ARG A 3 58.11 -15.78 4.60
N PHE A 4 57.27 -15.33 5.46
CA PHE A 4 55.88 -14.98 5.09
C PHE A 4 55.91 -13.73 4.24
N ALA A 5 55.43 -13.83 3.03
CA ALA A 5 55.19 -12.69 2.16
C ALA A 5 54.00 -11.89 2.66
N ALA A 6 54.20 -10.59 2.73
CA ALA A 6 53.12 -9.64 3.13
C ALA A 6 51.98 -9.71 2.11
N ILE A 7 50.76 -9.84 2.59
CA ILE A 7 49.54 -9.73 1.77
C ILE A 7 49.40 -8.27 1.33
N PRO A 8 49.32 -7.97 0.02
CA PRO A 8 49.13 -6.63 -0.46
C PRO A 8 47.74 -6.13 -0.01
N ALA A 9 47.71 -4.86 0.47
CA ALA A 9 46.51 -4.16 0.82
C ALA A 9 45.50 -4.22 -0.34
N HIS A 10 44.27 -4.64 -0.02
CA HIS A 10 43.18 -4.67 -0.98
C HIS A 10 42.97 -3.28 -1.58
N PRO A 11 42.90 -3.14 -2.92
CA PRO A 11 42.52 -1.87 -3.53
C PRO A 11 41.12 -1.51 -3.07
N GLN A 12 40.95 -0.24 -2.74
CA GLN A 12 39.64 0.33 -2.41
C GLN A 12 38.62 -0.12 -3.44
N LYS A 13 37.59 -0.79 -2.98
CA LYS A 13 36.49 -1.24 -3.82
C LYS A 13 35.89 -0.01 -4.49
N GLN A 14 36.19 0.16 -5.78
CA GLN A 14 35.35 0.97 -6.63
C GLN A 14 33.93 0.35 -6.53
N TYR A 15 33.04 1.06 -5.90
CA TYR A 15 31.62 0.72 -5.88
C TYR A 15 31.11 0.87 -7.31
N THR A 16 31.27 -0.18 -8.10
CA THR A 16 30.48 -0.31 -9.32
C THR A 16 29.02 -0.28 -8.89
N ARG A 17 28.27 0.67 -9.44
CA ARG A 17 26.85 0.87 -9.23
C ARG A 17 26.13 -0.48 -9.41
N ARG A 18 25.97 -1.20 -8.33
CA ARG A 18 25.35 -2.52 -8.35
C ARG A 18 23.86 -2.28 -8.09
N TRP A 19 23.05 -2.45 -9.12
CA TRP A 19 21.61 -2.48 -8.99
C TRP A 19 21.25 -3.61 -8.02
N ARG A 20 20.60 -3.30 -6.91
CA ARG A 20 19.96 -4.30 -6.09
C ARG A 20 18.51 -4.37 -6.52
N LEU A 21 18.00 -5.58 -6.67
CA LEU A 21 16.59 -5.83 -6.90
C LEU A 21 15.89 -5.90 -5.54
N TYR A 22 14.90 -5.08 -5.35
CA TYR A 22 14.01 -5.16 -4.20
C TYR A 22 12.81 -6.05 -4.56
N HIS A 23 12.53 -7.03 -3.72
CA HIS A 23 11.41 -7.92 -3.91
C HIS A 23 10.20 -7.41 -3.12
N PHE A 24 9.20 -6.94 -3.84
CA PHE A 24 7.92 -6.53 -3.24
C PHE A 24 6.83 -7.45 -3.78
N CYS A 25 6.33 -8.35 -2.94
CA CYS A 25 5.21 -9.26 -3.23
C CYS A 25 5.25 -9.93 -4.61
N GLY A 26 6.42 -10.46 -5.00
CA GLY A 26 6.61 -11.16 -6.29
C GLY A 26 7.18 -10.30 -7.43
N PHE A 27 7.36 -9.00 -7.21
CA PHE A 27 7.97 -8.08 -8.18
C PHE A 27 9.38 -7.69 -7.77
N TYR A 28 10.26 -7.50 -8.78
CA TYR A 28 11.64 -7.06 -8.58
C TYR A 28 11.81 -5.64 -9.11
N TYR A 29 12.30 -4.75 -8.24
CA TYR A 29 12.58 -3.36 -8.57
C TYR A 29 14.08 -3.07 -8.43
N PRO A 30 14.70 -2.39 -9.41
CA PRO A 30 16.09 -1.97 -9.31
C PRO A 30 16.23 -0.76 -8.39
N ILE A 31 17.04 -0.87 -7.35
CA ILE A 31 17.33 0.22 -6.40
C ILE A 31 18.74 0.74 -6.59
N ARG A 32 18.89 2.04 -6.58
CA ARG A 32 20.11 2.77 -6.96
C ARG A 32 20.96 3.19 -5.77
N GLU A 33 21.20 2.56 -4.79
CA GLU A 33 22.11 2.75 -3.64
C GLU A 33 21.54 2.24 -2.32
N VAL A 34 22.45 1.77 -1.45
CA VAL A 34 22.09 1.20 -0.15
C VAL A 34 21.99 2.32 0.87
N ILE A 35 20.79 2.65 1.25
CA ILE A 35 20.46 3.50 2.40
C ILE A 35 19.58 2.69 3.35
N PRO A 36 19.45 3.02 4.64
CA PRO A 36 18.94 2.12 5.67
C PRO A 36 17.67 1.40 5.24
N ILE A 37 17.70 0.09 5.44
CA ILE A 37 16.65 -0.84 5.05
C ILE A 37 15.31 -0.38 5.62
N ALA A 38 14.33 -0.15 4.75
CA ALA A 38 12.96 0.01 5.18
C ALA A 38 12.56 -1.17 6.09
N ILE A 39 11.90 -0.88 7.19
CA ILE A 39 11.39 -1.94 8.08
C ILE A 39 10.37 -2.73 7.26
N TYR A 40 10.73 -3.97 6.91
CA TYR A 40 9.80 -4.85 6.21
C TYR A 40 8.56 -5.06 7.06
N HIS A 41 7.42 -4.68 6.52
CA HIS A 41 6.13 -4.93 7.12
C HIS A 41 5.16 -5.36 6.01
N TRP A 42 4.46 -6.46 6.24
CA TRP A 42 3.41 -6.95 5.35
C TRP A 42 2.35 -7.63 6.20
N ASN A 43 1.17 -7.05 6.24
CA ASN A 43 0.03 -7.59 6.97
C ASN A 43 -1.19 -7.68 6.06
N ILE A 44 -1.94 -8.76 6.21
CA ILE A 44 -3.21 -8.98 5.50
C ILE A 44 -4.31 -9.13 6.54
N GLY A 45 -5.33 -8.32 6.41
CA GLY A 45 -6.50 -8.33 7.27
C GLY A 45 -7.82 -8.42 6.52
N ILE A 46 -8.88 -8.45 7.29
CA ILE A 46 -10.25 -8.42 6.79
C ILE A 46 -11.01 -7.33 7.55
N VAL A 47 -11.64 -6.44 6.79
CA VAL A 47 -12.67 -5.54 7.30
C VAL A 47 -13.96 -6.34 7.39
N SER A 48 -14.41 -6.63 8.60
CA SER A 48 -15.59 -7.46 8.84
C SER A 48 -16.58 -6.76 9.76
N ARG A 49 -17.85 -6.73 9.37
CA ARG A 49 -18.94 -6.16 10.16
C ARG A 49 -19.08 -6.88 11.51
N GLY A 50 -18.95 -8.19 11.55
CA GLY A 50 -19.01 -8.97 12.78
C GLY A 50 -17.92 -8.66 13.82
N LYS A 51 -16.86 -7.93 13.39
CA LYS A 51 -15.83 -7.39 14.28
C LYS A 51 -16.02 -5.90 14.58
N GLY A 52 -17.20 -5.34 14.28
CA GLY A 52 -17.49 -3.92 14.45
C GLY A 52 -16.73 -2.99 13.50
N LYS A 53 -16.17 -3.52 12.39
CA LYS A 53 -15.49 -2.72 11.37
C LYS A 53 -16.45 -2.33 10.26
N SER A 54 -16.27 -1.13 9.71
CA SER A 54 -16.96 -0.62 8.52
C SER A 54 -15.96 -0.39 7.38
N ALA A 55 -16.36 -0.74 6.15
CA ALA A 55 -15.56 -0.46 4.96
C ALA A 55 -15.47 1.04 4.69
N VAL A 56 -16.57 1.78 4.89
CA VAL A 56 -16.60 3.24 4.76
C VAL A 56 -15.68 3.92 5.79
N ALA A 57 -15.71 3.47 7.06
CA ALA A 57 -14.81 3.99 8.09
C ALA A 57 -13.34 3.71 7.77
N ALA A 58 -13.07 2.50 7.29
CA ALA A 58 -11.72 2.09 6.91
C ALA A 58 -11.19 2.90 5.71
N ALA A 59 -12.01 3.13 4.71
CA ALA A 59 -11.68 3.95 3.54
C ALA A 59 -11.44 5.41 3.93
N ALA A 60 -12.35 6.02 4.72
CA ALA A 60 -12.22 7.39 5.23
C ALA A 60 -10.89 7.58 5.99
N TYR A 61 -10.55 6.63 6.88
CA TYR A 61 -9.31 6.68 7.65
C TYR A 61 -8.07 6.64 6.75
N ARG A 62 -8.07 5.77 5.73
CA ARG A 62 -6.90 5.59 4.85
C ARG A 62 -6.73 6.75 3.89
N SER A 63 -7.83 7.25 3.33
CA SER A 63 -7.78 8.38 2.40
C SER A 63 -7.65 9.75 3.08
N GLY A 64 -7.90 9.84 4.39
CA GLY A 64 -7.96 11.13 5.09
C GLY A 64 -9.18 11.95 4.69
N GLU A 65 -10.27 11.31 4.30
CA GLU A 65 -11.50 11.97 3.86
C GLU A 65 -12.59 11.94 4.94
N LYS A 66 -13.66 12.68 4.66
CA LYS A 66 -14.90 12.64 5.43
C LYS A 66 -15.93 11.85 4.64
N LEU A 67 -16.30 10.67 5.14
CA LEU A 67 -17.30 9.80 4.52
C LEU A 67 -18.42 9.46 5.50
N THR A 68 -19.64 9.38 4.99
CA THR A 68 -20.81 8.93 5.75
C THR A 68 -21.16 7.52 5.34
N ASN A 69 -21.28 6.61 6.31
CA ASN A 69 -21.73 5.25 6.10
C ASN A 69 -23.27 5.25 6.07
N GLU A 70 -23.85 4.90 4.93
CA GLU A 70 -25.30 4.87 4.73
C GLU A 70 -25.98 3.68 5.43
N TRP A 71 -25.21 2.66 5.81
CA TRP A 71 -25.72 1.50 6.54
C TRP A 71 -26.18 1.83 7.95
N ASP A 72 -25.43 2.67 8.64
CA ASP A 72 -25.68 3.05 10.05
C ASP A 72 -25.84 4.55 10.27
N GLY A 73 -25.69 5.37 9.22
CA GLY A 73 -25.78 6.82 9.27
C GLY A 73 -24.59 7.51 9.92
N MET A 74 -23.53 6.79 10.28
CA MET A 74 -22.36 7.34 10.96
C MET A 74 -21.45 8.07 9.98
N THR A 75 -21.00 9.26 10.35
CA THR A 75 -20.02 10.04 9.60
C THR A 75 -18.63 9.89 10.22
N HIS A 76 -17.67 9.50 9.40
CA HIS A 76 -16.26 9.35 9.76
C HIS A 76 -15.47 10.49 9.12
N ASP A 77 -14.89 11.37 9.94
CA ASP A 77 -14.16 12.56 9.49
C ASP A 77 -12.68 12.45 9.87
N TYR A 78 -11.86 12.21 8.88
CA TYR A 78 -10.40 12.12 9.01
C TYR A 78 -9.68 13.21 8.20
N THR A 79 -10.35 14.31 7.84
CA THR A 79 -9.77 15.41 7.06
C THR A 79 -8.58 16.10 7.75
N ARG A 80 -8.47 15.94 9.08
CA ARG A 80 -7.33 16.46 9.85
C ARG A 80 -6.16 15.50 9.94
N LYS A 81 -6.28 14.30 9.37
CA LYS A 81 -5.20 13.30 9.39
C LYS A 81 -4.06 13.73 8.47
N GLY A 82 -2.88 13.90 9.04
CA GLY A 82 -1.65 14.11 8.27
C GLY A 82 -1.07 12.82 7.70
N GLY A 83 -0.08 12.96 6.82
CA GLY A 83 0.71 11.86 6.30
C GLY A 83 0.07 11.06 5.18
N VAL A 84 -1.12 11.41 4.70
CA VAL A 84 -1.68 10.83 3.47
C VAL A 84 -1.07 11.57 2.28
N VAL A 85 -0.27 10.87 1.49
CA VAL A 85 0.50 11.49 0.40
C VAL A 85 -0.01 11.10 -0.99
N HIS A 86 -0.78 10.03 -1.09
CA HIS A 86 -1.43 9.62 -2.33
C HIS A 86 -2.63 8.73 -2.03
N THR A 87 -3.70 8.89 -2.80
CA THR A 87 -4.86 7.99 -2.81
C THR A 87 -5.32 7.73 -4.22
N GLU A 88 -5.73 6.51 -4.53
CA GLU A 88 -6.19 6.14 -5.86
C GLU A 88 -7.19 4.99 -5.80
N ILE A 89 -8.24 5.08 -6.63
CA ILE A 89 -9.16 3.98 -6.87
C ILE A 89 -8.90 3.43 -8.27
N MET A 90 -8.70 2.13 -8.37
CA MET A 90 -8.50 1.42 -9.62
C MET A 90 -9.68 0.48 -9.88
N LEU A 91 -10.28 0.61 -11.05
CA LEU A 91 -11.48 -0.13 -11.42
C LEU A 91 -11.19 -1.11 -12.55
N PRO A 92 -11.72 -2.34 -12.47
CA PRO A 92 -11.72 -3.24 -13.63
C PRO A 92 -12.72 -2.74 -14.69
N PRO A 93 -12.56 -3.14 -15.96
CA PRO A 93 -13.36 -2.61 -17.08
C PRO A 93 -14.88 -2.78 -16.95
N HIS A 94 -15.33 -3.76 -16.17
CA HIS A 94 -16.75 -4.05 -15.95
C HIS A 94 -17.36 -3.34 -14.74
N ALA A 95 -16.53 -2.67 -13.93
CA ALA A 95 -17.04 -1.95 -12.75
C ALA A 95 -17.81 -0.69 -13.18
N PRO A 96 -18.87 -0.32 -12.44
CA PRO A 96 -19.57 0.94 -12.68
C PRO A 96 -18.61 2.13 -12.58
N PRO A 97 -18.63 3.07 -13.54
CA PRO A 97 -17.76 4.26 -13.47
C PRO A 97 -17.96 5.10 -12.20
N SER A 98 -19.15 5.05 -11.58
CA SER A 98 -19.45 5.72 -10.32
C SER A 98 -18.61 5.22 -9.14
N PHE A 99 -18.01 4.02 -9.23
CA PHE A 99 -17.10 3.49 -8.20
C PHE A 99 -15.75 4.20 -8.16
N SER A 100 -15.50 5.14 -9.09
CA SER A 100 -14.38 6.09 -8.95
C SER A 100 -14.56 7.06 -7.77
N ASP A 101 -15.81 7.25 -7.32
CA ASP A 101 -16.12 7.95 -6.08
C ASP A 101 -16.05 6.99 -4.88
N ARG A 102 -15.22 7.32 -3.89
CA ARG A 102 -14.93 6.48 -2.73
C ARG A 102 -16.16 6.24 -1.87
N ALA A 103 -16.98 7.27 -1.66
CA ALA A 103 -18.21 7.15 -0.90
C ALA A 103 -19.17 6.17 -1.58
N THR A 104 -19.37 6.30 -2.88
CA THR A 104 -20.22 5.42 -3.68
C THR A 104 -19.72 3.98 -3.66
N LEU A 105 -18.42 3.75 -3.86
CA LEU A 105 -17.84 2.42 -3.86
C LEU A 105 -18.09 1.70 -2.53
N TRP A 106 -17.68 2.32 -1.42
CA TRP A 106 -17.72 1.62 -0.13
C TRP A 106 -19.11 1.55 0.49
N ASN A 107 -19.98 2.53 0.23
CA ASN A 107 -21.40 2.41 0.60
C ASN A 107 -22.11 1.31 -0.21
N SER A 108 -21.77 1.15 -1.49
CA SER A 108 -22.31 0.03 -2.29
C SER A 108 -21.95 -1.33 -1.69
N VAL A 109 -20.72 -1.50 -1.20
CA VAL A 109 -20.29 -2.74 -0.51
C VAL A 109 -21.06 -2.93 0.80
N GLU A 110 -21.17 -1.89 1.64
CA GLU A 110 -21.90 -1.96 2.92
C GLU A 110 -23.37 -2.32 2.72
N LEU A 111 -24.02 -1.74 1.72
CA LEU A 111 -25.44 -1.96 1.45
C LEU A 111 -25.73 -3.31 0.76
N TYR A 112 -24.79 -3.80 -0.06
CA TYR A 112 -24.92 -5.09 -0.73
C TYR A 112 -24.71 -6.26 0.24
N GLU A 113 -23.70 -6.18 1.09
CA GLU A 113 -23.32 -7.21 2.05
C GLU A 113 -24.17 -7.13 3.33
N LYS A 114 -25.36 -7.71 3.33
CA LYS A 114 -26.35 -7.59 4.41
C LYS A 114 -26.10 -8.45 5.65
N ALA A 115 -25.21 -9.46 5.56
CA ALA A 115 -24.97 -10.37 6.68
C ALA A 115 -24.28 -9.65 7.85
N GLY A 116 -24.69 -9.93 9.09
CA GLY A 116 -24.08 -9.36 10.29
C GLY A 116 -22.60 -9.71 10.49
N ASN A 117 -22.12 -10.78 9.86
CA ASN A 117 -20.73 -11.22 9.85
C ASN A 117 -20.03 -11.00 8.50
N ALA A 118 -20.58 -10.15 7.63
CA ALA A 118 -20.04 -9.90 6.30
C ALA A 118 -18.56 -9.51 6.32
N GLN A 119 -17.81 -10.03 5.35
CA GLN A 119 -16.46 -9.63 5.04
C GLN A 119 -16.53 -8.54 3.96
N LEU A 120 -16.44 -7.29 4.38
CA LEU A 120 -16.68 -6.12 3.54
C LEU A 120 -15.52 -5.82 2.60
N ALA A 121 -14.29 -6.02 3.07
CA ALA A 121 -13.10 -5.85 2.27
C ALA A 121 -11.93 -6.69 2.81
N ARG A 122 -10.98 -6.99 1.95
CA ARG A 122 -9.62 -7.36 2.37
C ARG A 122 -8.80 -6.10 2.53
N GLU A 123 -7.90 -6.12 3.49
CA GLU A 123 -6.98 -5.03 3.72
C GLU A 123 -5.54 -5.54 3.70
N ILE A 124 -4.66 -4.82 3.03
CA ILE A 124 -3.23 -5.08 3.02
C ILE A 124 -2.54 -3.82 3.50
N ASP A 125 -1.60 -4.00 4.43
CA ASP A 125 -0.74 -2.95 4.93
C ASP A 125 0.70 -3.39 4.69
N ALA A 126 1.44 -2.61 3.89
CA ALA A 126 2.77 -2.99 3.43
C ALA A 126 3.73 -1.80 3.44
N ALA A 127 4.91 -2.00 4.03
CA ALA A 127 5.98 -1.03 3.98
C ALA A 127 6.48 -0.85 2.53
N LEU A 128 6.79 0.39 2.18
CA LEU A 128 7.37 0.73 0.88
C LEU A 128 8.87 0.99 1.03
N PRO A 129 9.68 0.67 0.01
CA PRO A 129 11.09 0.99 0.02
C PRO A 129 11.31 2.51 0.11
N ILE A 130 12.07 2.96 1.10
CA ILE A 130 12.41 4.38 1.28
C ILE A 130 13.40 4.87 0.22
N GLU A 131 14.07 3.94 -0.45
CA GLU A 131 15.03 4.21 -1.52
C GLU A 131 14.36 4.62 -2.84
N LEU A 132 13.06 4.35 -2.95
CA LEU A 132 12.26 4.75 -4.11
C LEU A 132 11.74 6.17 -3.93
N SER A 133 11.76 6.95 -5.01
CA SER A 133 11.04 8.23 -5.04
C SER A 133 9.53 8.01 -4.85
N ARG A 134 8.81 9.07 -4.51
CA ARG A 134 7.35 9.00 -4.34
C ARG A 134 6.65 8.47 -5.60
N GLU A 135 7.08 8.93 -6.77
CA GLU A 135 6.55 8.51 -8.05
C GLU A 135 6.79 7.01 -8.32
N GLU A 136 7.96 6.52 -7.93
CA GLU A 136 8.30 5.09 -8.05
C GLU A 136 7.50 4.24 -7.06
N GLN A 137 7.28 4.73 -5.83
CA GLN A 137 6.42 4.06 -4.84
C GLN A 137 4.98 3.95 -5.35
N ILE A 138 4.41 5.04 -5.90
CA ILE A 138 3.06 5.05 -6.49
C ILE A 138 2.99 4.05 -7.65
N ARG A 139 3.96 4.08 -8.56
CA ARG A 139 4.03 3.15 -9.68
C ARG A 139 4.09 1.70 -9.22
N LEU A 140 4.93 1.39 -8.22
CA LEU A 140 5.05 0.07 -7.64
C LEU A 140 3.71 -0.45 -7.12
N VAL A 141 3.01 0.35 -6.30
CA VAL A 141 1.70 -0.03 -5.74
C VAL A 141 0.66 -0.19 -6.85
N ARG A 142 0.63 0.72 -7.82
CA ARG A 142 -0.30 0.66 -8.95
C ARG A 142 -0.09 -0.59 -9.80
N GLU A 143 1.15 -0.94 -10.15
CA GLU A 143 1.47 -2.13 -10.92
C GLU A 143 1.10 -3.41 -10.15
N TYR A 144 1.39 -3.44 -8.85
CA TYR A 144 0.98 -4.54 -7.98
C TYR A 144 -0.56 -4.70 -7.96
N CYS A 145 -1.30 -3.62 -7.67
CA CYS A 145 -2.76 -3.63 -7.63
C CYS A 145 -3.36 -4.04 -8.98
N SER A 146 -2.83 -3.50 -10.07
CA SER A 146 -3.28 -3.84 -11.43
C SER A 146 -3.14 -5.34 -11.72
N SER A 147 -1.97 -5.90 -11.46
CA SER A 147 -1.66 -7.31 -11.79
C SER A 147 -2.32 -8.31 -10.84
N GLN A 148 -2.43 -7.98 -9.55
CA GLN A 148 -2.91 -8.94 -8.56
C GLN A 148 -4.43 -8.89 -8.34
N PHE A 149 -5.06 -7.74 -8.56
CA PHE A 149 -6.47 -7.53 -8.22
C PHE A 149 -7.31 -7.05 -9.41
N VAL A 150 -6.95 -5.91 -10.02
CA VAL A 150 -7.78 -5.30 -11.07
C VAL A 150 -7.91 -6.22 -12.29
N SER A 151 -6.82 -6.86 -12.71
CA SER A 151 -6.83 -7.84 -13.81
C SER A 151 -7.70 -9.08 -13.54
N LYS A 152 -8.03 -9.33 -12.27
CA LYS A 152 -8.91 -10.41 -11.82
C LYS A 152 -10.33 -9.94 -11.54
N GLY A 153 -10.66 -8.71 -11.89
CA GLY A 153 -12.01 -8.17 -11.78
C GLY A 153 -12.33 -7.51 -10.44
N MET A 154 -11.35 -7.21 -9.60
CA MET A 154 -11.55 -6.57 -8.30
C MET A 154 -11.37 -5.05 -8.41
N CYS A 155 -12.25 -4.29 -7.74
CA CYS A 155 -12.00 -2.89 -7.46
C CYS A 155 -10.92 -2.79 -6.37
N VAL A 156 -10.08 -1.78 -6.47
CA VAL A 156 -9.01 -1.51 -5.50
C VAL A 156 -9.07 -0.05 -5.09
N ASP A 157 -8.96 0.22 -3.81
CA ASP A 157 -8.75 1.55 -3.25
C ASP A 157 -7.47 1.50 -2.41
N PHE A 158 -6.46 2.28 -2.80
CA PHE A 158 -5.22 2.32 -2.05
C PHE A 158 -4.80 3.73 -1.65
N ALA A 159 -4.13 3.82 -0.53
CA ALA A 159 -3.52 5.03 -0.02
C ALA A 159 -2.05 4.78 0.32
N ILE A 160 -1.20 5.77 0.10
CA ILE A 160 0.18 5.78 0.56
C ILE A 160 0.29 6.79 1.69
N HIS A 161 0.85 6.35 2.80
CA HIS A 161 1.10 7.18 3.96
C HIS A 161 2.60 7.34 4.19
N ASP A 162 2.98 8.54 4.55
CA ASP A 162 4.33 8.89 4.96
C ASP A 162 4.26 10.10 5.90
N THR A 163 4.78 9.94 7.09
CA THR A 163 4.82 10.98 8.11
C THR A 163 6.22 11.56 8.30
N ASP A 164 7.09 11.43 7.28
CA ASP A 164 8.51 11.79 7.34
C ASP A 164 9.29 11.04 8.44
N SER A 165 8.70 9.99 8.99
CA SER A 165 9.33 9.11 10.00
C SER A 165 10.27 8.07 9.39
N GLY A 166 10.45 8.06 8.06
CA GLY A 166 11.25 7.08 7.35
C GLY A 166 10.60 5.71 7.21
N ASN A 167 9.27 5.63 7.31
CA ASN A 167 8.49 4.40 7.14
C ASN A 167 7.29 4.61 6.21
N PRO A 168 7.52 4.92 4.91
CA PRO A 168 6.44 4.99 3.94
C PRO A 168 5.77 3.63 3.81
N HIS A 169 4.44 3.61 3.78
CA HIS A 169 3.66 2.38 3.68
C HIS A 169 2.38 2.59 2.87
N CYS A 170 1.88 1.52 2.28
CA CYS A 170 0.62 1.55 1.56
C CYS A 170 -0.45 0.72 2.28
N HIS A 171 -1.66 1.23 2.22
CA HIS A 171 -2.88 0.50 2.59
C HIS A 171 -3.68 0.23 1.33
N ILE A 172 -4.05 -1.02 1.10
CA ILE A 172 -4.83 -1.46 -0.07
C ILE A 172 -6.11 -2.13 0.46
N MET A 173 -7.23 -1.72 -0.12
CA MET A 173 -8.55 -2.32 0.12
C MET A 173 -9.18 -2.83 -1.18
#